data_54dbcade93c09dc2a56e5bdbf4d4a215
#
_entry.id   54dbcade93c09dc2a56e5bdbf4d4a215
#
_cell.length_a   1.000
_cell.length_b   1.000
_cell.length_c   1.000
_cell.angle_alpha   90.00
_cell.angle_beta   90.00
_cell.angle_gamma   90.00
#
_symmetry.space_group_name_H-M   'P 1'
#
loop_
_entity.id
_entity.type
_entity.pdbx_description
1 polymer ?
#
loop_
_entity_poly.entity_id
_entity_poly.type
_entity_poly.pdbx_seq_one_letter_code
_entity_poly.pdbx_strand_id
1 'polypeptide(L)'
;MNIKLLLAALAAFYMAPALAGPIDDAMTKAGCMACHTKDKKVVGPAFKEIAAKYKGQDAVAKLMDKVRKGGSGVYGPVPMAPNPPDKINDADLKAAIELILKS
;
A
#
# COMPACT_ATOMS: atom_id res chain seq x y z
N MET A 1 4.52 -1.56 61.40
CA MET A 1 3.44 -1.15 60.45
C MET A 1 4.07 -0.99 59.09
N ASN A 2 3.93 -1.98 58.22
CA ASN A 2 4.56 -2.02 56.93
C ASN A 2 3.56 -1.47 55.88
N ILE A 3 3.78 -0.23 55.48
CA ILE A 3 3.07 0.34 54.36
C ILE A 3 3.72 -0.20 53.09
N LYS A 4 3.13 -1.24 52.52
CA LYS A 4 3.48 -1.70 51.19
C LYS A 4 2.92 -0.69 50.18
N LEU A 5 3.79 0.20 49.70
CA LEU A 5 3.53 1.02 48.54
C LEU A 5 3.36 0.09 47.34
N LEU A 6 2.11 -0.14 46.96
CA LEU A 6 1.76 -0.69 45.65
C LEU A 6 1.95 0.43 44.63
N LEU A 7 3.12 0.44 44.01
CA LEU A 7 3.36 1.15 42.77
C LEU A 7 2.58 0.41 41.68
N ALA A 8 1.35 0.84 41.47
CA ALA A 8 0.65 0.48 40.26
C ALA A 8 1.37 1.17 39.07
N ALA A 9 2.20 0.41 38.38
CA ALA A 9 2.73 0.82 37.11
C ALA A 9 1.55 0.93 36.13
N LEU A 10 1.04 2.14 35.93
CA LEU A 10 0.17 2.45 34.82
C LEU A 10 1.04 2.31 33.56
N ALA A 11 1.00 1.16 32.91
CA ALA A 11 1.50 0.98 31.57
C ALA A 11 0.56 1.81 30.66
N ALA A 12 0.95 3.04 30.38
CA ALA A 12 0.27 3.81 29.35
C ALA A 12 0.56 3.14 28.00
N PHE A 13 -0.42 2.45 27.47
CA PHE A 13 -0.39 2.01 26.09
C PHE A 13 -0.49 3.27 25.21
N TYR A 14 0.66 3.80 24.81
CA TYR A 14 0.71 4.75 23.73
C TYR A 14 0.42 3.98 22.45
N MET A 15 -0.82 4.08 21.97
CA MET A 15 -1.09 3.82 20.56
C MET A 15 -0.47 4.99 19.78
N ALA A 16 0.76 4.81 19.33
CA ALA A 16 1.33 5.72 18.36
C ALA A 16 0.41 5.70 17.13
N PRO A 17 -0.04 6.86 16.62
CA PRO A 17 -0.75 6.88 15.34
C PRO A 17 0.15 6.18 14.32
N ALA A 18 -0.44 5.28 13.53
CA ALA A 18 0.29 4.64 12.44
C ALA A 18 0.75 5.74 11.48
N LEU A 19 2.02 6.10 11.55
CA LEU A 19 2.63 7.03 10.61
C LEU A 19 2.71 6.32 9.25
N ALA A 20 2.22 6.98 8.20
CA ALA A 20 2.44 6.53 6.85
C ALA A 20 3.94 6.34 6.62
N GLY A 21 4.35 5.17 6.12
CA GLY A 21 5.74 4.89 5.81
C GLY A 21 6.23 5.63 4.57
N PRO A 22 7.55 5.60 4.28
CA PRO A 22 8.13 6.23 3.09
C PRO A 22 7.51 5.75 1.78
N ILE A 23 7.07 4.49 1.73
CA ILE A 23 6.44 3.92 0.54
C ILE A 23 5.01 4.44 0.35
N ASP A 24 4.27 4.64 1.42
CA ASP A 24 2.95 5.28 1.36
C ASP A 24 3.07 6.71 0.84
N ASP A 25 4.09 7.45 1.25
CA ASP A 25 4.37 8.79 0.76
C ASP A 25 4.72 8.79 -0.73
N ALA A 26 5.54 7.86 -1.19
CA ALA A 26 5.90 7.69 -2.59
C ALA A 26 4.68 7.38 -3.46
N MET A 27 3.80 6.50 -3.00
CA MET A 27 2.55 6.16 -3.67
C MET A 27 1.60 7.36 -3.72
N THR A 28 1.50 8.12 -2.66
CA THR A 28 0.67 9.34 -2.60
C THR A 28 1.17 10.40 -3.58
N LYS A 29 2.47 10.65 -3.62
CA LYS A 29 3.09 11.58 -4.57
C LYS A 29 2.90 11.15 -6.03
N ALA A 30 2.93 9.85 -6.29
CA ALA A 30 2.70 9.30 -7.62
C ALA A 30 1.22 9.34 -8.05
N GLY A 31 0.30 9.67 -7.14
CA GLY A 31 -1.12 9.73 -7.42
C GLY A 31 -1.86 8.40 -7.33
N CYS A 32 -1.25 7.35 -6.81
CA CYS A 32 -1.86 6.03 -6.70
C CYS A 32 -3.16 6.06 -5.88
N MET A 33 -3.18 6.83 -4.80
CA MET A 33 -4.32 6.92 -3.89
C MET A 33 -5.49 7.73 -4.43
N ALA A 34 -5.35 8.38 -5.56
CA ALA A 34 -6.47 9.02 -6.26
C ALA A 34 -7.43 8.00 -6.88
N CYS A 35 -6.92 6.83 -7.25
CA CYS A 35 -7.68 5.79 -7.95
C CYS A 35 -7.78 4.47 -7.18
N HIS A 36 -6.90 4.24 -6.21
CA HIS A 36 -6.86 3.02 -5.42
C HIS A 36 -7.01 3.29 -3.93
N THR A 37 -7.70 2.40 -3.25
CA THR A 37 -7.69 2.32 -1.79
C THR A 37 -7.34 0.89 -1.37
N LYS A 38 -7.09 0.69 -0.08
CA LYS A 38 -6.75 -0.63 0.45
C LYS A 38 -7.92 -1.62 0.33
N ASP A 39 -9.12 -1.21 0.70
CA ASP A 39 -10.25 -2.11 0.93
C ASP A 39 -11.42 -1.92 -0.04
N LYS A 40 -11.50 -0.81 -0.75
CA LYS A 40 -12.64 -0.47 -1.62
C LYS A 40 -12.20 -0.17 -3.03
N LYS A 41 -13.00 -0.66 -4.00
CA LYS A 41 -12.90 -0.20 -5.38
C LYS A 41 -13.37 1.26 -5.46
N VAL A 42 -12.55 2.10 -6.08
CA VAL A 42 -12.89 3.50 -6.40
C VAL A 42 -12.88 3.63 -7.93
N VAL A 43 -11.85 4.23 -8.50
CA VAL A 43 -11.63 4.23 -9.97
C VAL A 43 -10.95 2.93 -10.38
N GLY A 44 -9.92 2.53 -9.67
CA GLY A 44 -9.21 1.28 -9.84
C GLY A 44 -9.59 0.23 -8.79
N PRO A 45 -9.10 -1.02 -8.94
CA PRO A 45 -9.35 -2.07 -7.96
C PRO A 45 -8.73 -1.74 -6.61
N ALA A 46 -9.34 -2.25 -5.53
CA ALA A 46 -8.75 -2.21 -4.21
C ALA A 46 -7.43 -2.97 -4.18
N PHE A 47 -6.46 -2.54 -3.38
CA PHE A 47 -5.19 -3.25 -3.21
C PHE A 47 -5.41 -4.68 -2.72
N LYS A 48 -6.36 -4.89 -1.84
CA LYS A 48 -6.78 -6.20 -1.35
C LYS A 48 -7.26 -7.12 -2.48
N GLU A 49 -7.97 -6.58 -3.45
CA GLU A 49 -8.43 -7.31 -4.64
C GLU A 49 -7.26 -7.72 -5.54
N ILE A 50 -6.30 -6.82 -5.73
CA ILE A 50 -5.06 -7.10 -6.47
C ILE A 50 -4.27 -8.21 -5.78
N ALA A 51 -4.08 -8.12 -4.46
CA ALA A 51 -3.39 -9.14 -3.67
C ALA A 51 -4.05 -10.50 -3.80
N ALA A 52 -5.38 -10.58 -3.74
CA ALA A 52 -6.13 -11.82 -3.88
C ALA A 52 -5.96 -12.43 -5.27
N LYS A 53 -6.00 -11.61 -6.33
CA LYS A 53 -5.83 -12.07 -7.71
C LYS A 53 -4.47 -12.72 -7.97
N TYR A 54 -3.41 -12.16 -7.40
CA TYR A 54 -2.03 -12.62 -7.64
C TYR A 54 -1.47 -13.49 -6.51
N LYS A 55 -2.29 -13.91 -5.58
CA LYS A 55 -1.88 -14.77 -4.45
C LYS A 55 -1.19 -16.03 -4.96
N GLY A 56 0.00 -16.31 -4.40
CA GLY A 56 0.80 -17.48 -4.77
C GLY A 56 1.55 -17.36 -6.11
N GLN A 57 1.51 -16.19 -6.75
CA GLN A 57 2.22 -15.91 -7.98
C GLN A 57 3.41 -14.99 -7.74
N ASP A 58 4.47 -15.16 -8.52
CA ASP A 58 5.57 -14.19 -8.59
C ASP A 58 5.18 -13.07 -9.57
N ALA A 59 4.48 -12.08 -9.06
CA ALA A 59 3.83 -11.07 -9.88
C ALA A 59 4.50 -9.69 -9.84
N VAL A 60 5.58 -9.50 -9.07
CA VAL A 60 6.19 -8.18 -8.85
C VAL A 60 6.63 -7.54 -10.16
N ALA A 61 7.41 -8.22 -10.97
CA ALA A 61 7.91 -7.69 -12.25
C ALA A 61 6.77 -7.37 -13.22
N LYS A 62 5.79 -8.26 -13.31
CA LYS A 62 4.59 -8.07 -14.15
C LYS A 62 3.79 -6.85 -13.73
N LEU A 63 3.61 -6.64 -12.43
CA LEU A 63 2.86 -5.49 -11.91
C LEU A 63 3.65 -4.20 -12.01
N MET A 64 4.97 -4.23 -11.87
CA MET A 64 5.83 -3.08 -12.16
C MET A 64 5.66 -2.62 -13.61
N ASP A 65 5.71 -3.55 -14.55
CA ASP A 65 5.48 -3.26 -15.96
C ASP A 65 4.09 -2.68 -16.22
N LYS A 66 3.06 -3.23 -15.57
CA LYS A 66 1.69 -2.72 -15.66
C LYS A 66 1.56 -1.28 -15.16
N VAL A 67 2.18 -0.95 -14.04
CA VAL A 67 2.16 0.42 -13.50
C VAL A 67 2.90 1.39 -14.41
N ARG A 68 4.03 0.98 -14.99
CA ARG A 68 4.80 1.79 -15.95
C ARG A 68 4.00 2.11 -17.20
N LYS A 69 3.36 1.11 -17.79
CA LYS A 69 2.63 1.22 -19.06
C LYS A 69 1.19 1.69 -18.91
N GLY A 70 0.56 1.39 -17.76
CA GLY A 70 -0.86 1.62 -17.58
C GLY A 70 -1.73 0.70 -18.45
N GLY A 71 -2.89 1.16 -18.83
CA GLY A 71 -3.82 0.44 -19.68
C GLY A 71 -5.06 -0.08 -18.96
N SER A 72 -5.88 -0.84 -19.67
CA SER A 72 -7.15 -1.37 -19.18
C SER A 72 -7.32 -2.85 -19.53
N GLY A 73 -8.42 -3.45 -19.11
CA GLY A 73 -8.85 -4.78 -19.51
C GLY A 73 -8.80 -5.82 -18.40
N VAL A 74 -7.83 -5.78 -17.50
CA VAL A 74 -7.73 -6.76 -16.40
C VAL A 74 -8.86 -6.59 -15.39
N TYR A 75 -9.23 -5.36 -15.09
CA TYR A 75 -10.31 -5.00 -14.17
C TYR A 75 -11.42 -4.19 -14.82
N GLY A 76 -11.60 -4.34 -16.12
CA GLY A 76 -12.62 -3.65 -16.88
C GLY A 76 -12.09 -2.54 -17.78
N PRO A 77 -12.99 -1.67 -18.31
CA PRO A 77 -12.64 -0.72 -19.38
C PRO A 77 -11.97 0.56 -18.90
N VAL A 78 -12.00 0.87 -17.60
CA VAL A 78 -11.42 2.10 -17.07
C VAL A 78 -9.89 2.01 -17.13
N PRO A 79 -9.22 2.93 -17.85
CA PRO A 79 -7.78 2.85 -18.00
C PRO A 79 -7.03 3.37 -16.77
N MET A 80 -5.91 2.74 -16.45
CA MET A 80 -4.90 3.25 -15.55
C MET A 80 -3.90 4.10 -16.35
N ALA A 81 -3.60 5.29 -15.87
CA ALA A 81 -2.57 6.12 -16.49
C ALA A 81 -1.18 5.51 -16.32
N PRO A 82 -0.28 5.69 -17.30
CA PRO A 82 1.13 5.30 -17.15
C PRO A 82 1.81 6.08 -16.03
N ASN A 83 2.71 5.40 -15.32
CA ASN A 83 3.51 6.01 -14.25
C ASN A 83 4.99 5.87 -14.58
N PRO A 84 5.61 6.89 -15.17
CA PRO A 84 7.02 6.88 -15.51
C PRO A 84 7.93 7.03 -14.27
N PRO A 85 9.25 6.78 -14.40
CA PRO A 85 10.20 6.84 -13.28
C PRO A 85 10.31 8.17 -12.56
N ASP A 86 9.93 9.28 -13.19
CA ASP A 86 9.86 10.60 -12.55
C ASP A 86 8.69 10.73 -11.55
N LYS A 87 7.64 9.92 -11.69
CA LYS A 87 6.54 9.87 -10.72
C LYS A 87 6.84 8.95 -9.54
N ILE A 88 7.45 7.81 -9.80
CA ILE A 88 7.88 6.85 -8.79
C ILE A 88 9.08 6.06 -9.34
N ASN A 89 10.21 6.07 -8.63
CA ASN A 89 11.39 5.34 -9.07
C ASN A 89 11.22 3.82 -8.94
N ASP A 90 12.10 3.04 -9.55
CA ASP A 90 11.99 1.59 -9.59
C ASP A 90 12.03 0.94 -8.20
N ALA A 91 12.88 1.42 -7.30
CA ALA A 91 13.00 0.88 -5.96
C ALA A 91 11.70 1.10 -5.16
N ASP A 92 11.13 2.30 -5.22
CA ASP A 92 9.89 2.63 -4.55
C ASP A 92 8.69 1.92 -5.18
N LEU A 93 8.67 1.78 -6.50
CA LEU A 93 7.62 1.04 -7.20
C LEU A 93 7.64 -0.44 -6.81
N LYS A 94 8.80 -1.06 -6.77
CA LYS A 94 8.94 -2.45 -6.32
C LYS A 94 8.43 -2.62 -4.90
N ALA A 95 8.85 -1.75 -3.99
CA ALA A 95 8.41 -1.77 -2.60
C ALA A 95 6.90 -1.52 -2.44
N ALA A 96 6.34 -0.62 -3.25
CA ALA A 96 4.90 -0.36 -3.28
C ALA A 96 4.11 -1.60 -3.73
N ILE A 97 4.56 -2.27 -4.77
CA ILE A 97 3.90 -3.49 -5.25
C ILE A 97 4.00 -4.62 -4.23
N GLU A 98 5.16 -4.81 -3.60
CA GLU A 98 5.33 -5.78 -2.52
C GLU A 98 4.38 -5.49 -1.36
N LEU A 99 4.18 -4.23 -1.01
CA LEU A 99 3.22 -3.80 0.01
C LEU A 99 1.78 -4.11 -0.40
N ILE A 100 1.41 -3.79 -1.65
CA ILE A 100 0.08 -4.08 -2.20
C ILE A 100 -0.22 -5.57 -2.16
N LEU A 101 0.72 -6.41 -2.53
CA LEU A 101 0.55 -7.86 -2.55
C LEU A 101 0.40 -8.48 -1.16
N LYS A 102 0.73 -7.76 -0.12
CA LYS A 102 0.51 -8.16 1.29
C LYS A 102 -0.82 -7.67 1.87
N SER A 103 -1.58 -6.96 1.09
CA SER A 103 -2.85 -6.38 1.55
C SER A 103 -3.92 -7.42 1.86
#